data_d391018eb12613bc31153532d3273f69
#
_entry.id   d391018eb12613bc31153532d3273f69
#
_cell.length_a   1.000
_cell.length_b   1.000
_cell.length_c   1.000
_cell.angle_alpha   90.00
_cell.angle_beta   90.00
_cell.angle_gamma   90.00
#
_symmetry.space_group_name_H-M   'P 1'
#
loop_
_entity.id
_entity.type
_entity.pdbx_description
1 polymer ?
#
loop_
_entity_poly.entity_id
_entity_poly.type
_entity_poly.pdbx_seq_one_letter_code
_entity_poly.pdbx_strand_id
1 'polypeptide(L)'
;MWYVINGSDVEDSLERRLSVRAAHLARLQQLRDEGRLLLAGPYPAVDSNDPGPAGFSGSLIVADFDSLEDAQAWAKADPYVGAGVYADVSVKPFRKVLP
;
A
#
# COMPACT_ATOMS: atom_id res chain seq x y z
N MET A 1 -4.57 -16.21 5.01
CA MET A 1 -3.13 -16.21 4.68
C MET A 1 -2.67 -14.79 4.42
N TRP A 2 -1.45 -14.45 4.82
CA TRP A 2 -0.87 -13.12 4.56
C TRP A 2 -0.46 -12.98 3.10
N TYR A 3 -0.63 -11.77 2.58
CA TYR A 3 -0.14 -11.36 1.26
C TYR A 3 0.58 -10.03 1.37
N VAL A 4 1.66 -9.89 0.63
CA VAL A 4 2.42 -8.64 0.52
C VAL A 4 1.97 -7.93 -0.74
N ILE A 5 1.53 -6.69 -0.58
CA ILE A 5 1.20 -5.79 -1.66
C ILE A 5 2.29 -4.72 -1.66
N ASN A 6 3.05 -4.65 -2.74
CA ASN A 6 4.13 -3.68 -2.90
C ASN A 6 3.83 -2.80 -4.10
N GLY A 7 3.67 -1.51 -3.84
CA GLY A 7 3.46 -0.51 -4.89
C GLY A 7 4.72 0.31 -5.11
N SER A 8 5.06 0.53 -6.37
CA SER A 8 6.14 1.44 -6.76
C SER A 8 5.53 2.67 -7.40
N ASP A 9 5.89 3.87 -6.90
CA ASP A 9 5.30 5.12 -7.35
C ASP A 9 5.87 5.58 -8.70
N VAL A 10 5.06 6.32 -9.44
CA VAL A 10 5.56 7.17 -10.52
C VAL A 10 6.41 8.30 -9.92
N GLU A 11 7.24 8.95 -10.73
CA GLU A 11 7.95 10.15 -10.29
C GLU A 11 6.96 11.25 -9.93
N ASP A 12 7.32 12.07 -8.93
CA ASP A 12 6.53 13.22 -8.49
C ASP A 12 5.10 12.85 -8.10
N SER A 13 4.95 11.76 -7.36
CA SER A 13 3.64 11.21 -6.99
C SER A 13 2.99 11.92 -5.79
N LEU A 14 3.69 12.80 -5.08
CA LEU A 14 3.23 13.32 -3.78
C LEU A 14 1.84 14.00 -3.88
N GLU A 15 1.62 14.87 -4.84
CA GLU A 15 0.32 15.53 -5.00
C GLU A 15 -0.80 14.54 -5.29
N ARG A 16 -0.51 13.54 -6.12
CA ARG A 16 -1.48 12.47 -6.43
C ARG A 16 -1.81 11.66 -5.18
N ARG A 17 -0.80 11.33 -4.36
CA ARG A 17 -1.02 10.67 -3.08
C ARG A 17 -1.93 11.49 -2.17
N LEU A 18 -1.62 12.76 -2.00
CA LEU A 18 -2.38 13.65 -1.12
C LEU A 18 -3.84 13.79 -1.58
N SER A 19 -4.10 13.80 -2.88
CA SER A 19 -5.43 13.98 -3.43
C SER A 19 -6.41 12.84 -3.06
N VAL A 20 -5.91 11.63 -2.84
CA VAL A 20 -6.73 10.43 -2.52
C VAL A 20 -6.31 9.73 -1.24
N ARG A 21 -5.45 10.36 -0.44
CA ARG A 21 -4.88 9.73 0.76
C ARG A 21 -5.96 9.30 1.74
N ALA A 22 -6.97 10.13 1.98
CA ALA A 22 -8.05 9.80 2.90
C ALA A 22 -8.79 8.52 2.48
N ALA A 23 -9.10 8.38 1.20
CA ALA A 23 -9.76 7.18 0.68
C ALA A 23 -8.86 5.94 0.77
N HIS A 24 -7.57 6.09 0.49
CA HIS A 24 -6.59 5.00 0.64
C HIS A 24 -6.51 4.54 2.09
N LEU A 25 -6.38 5.47 3.05
CA LEU A 25 -6.30 5.15 4.48
C LEU A 25 -7.58 4.50 5.00
N ALA A 26 -8.75 4.93 4.53
CA ALA A 26 -10.03 4.35 4.96
C ALA A 26 -10.08 2.85 4.67
N ARG A 27 -9.56 2.40 3.55
CA ARG A 27 -9.50 0.98 3.19
C ARG A 27 -8.55 0.20 4.10
N LEU A 28 -7.40 0.79 4.45
CA LEU A 28 -6.45 0.18 5.39
C LEU A 28 -7.05 0.09 6.80
N GLN A 29 -7.72 1.14 7.23
CA GLN A 29 -8.40 1.16 8.53
C GLN A 29 -9.49 0.09 8.62
N GLN A 30 -10.21 -0.16 7.54
CA GLN A 30 -11.19 -1.23 7.47
C GLN A 30 -10.54 -2.60 7.66
N LEU A 31 -9.42 -2.87 7.00
CA LEU A 31 -8.67 -4.12 7.21
C LEU A 31 -8.20 -4.25 8.65
N ARG A 32 -7.71 -3.15 9.23
CA ARG A 32 -7.30 -3.12 10.64
C ARG A 32 -8.46 -3.48 11.56
N ASP A 33 -9.62 -2.86 11.36
CA ASP A 33 -10.79 -3.07 12.20
C ASP A 33 -11.32 -4.50 12.09
N GLU A 34 -11.12 -5.15 10.96
CA GLU A 34 -11.44 -6.57 10.73
C GLU A 34 -10.38 -7.53 11.27
N GLY A 35 -9.29 -7.02 11.83
CA GLY A 35 -8.17 -7.84 12.32
C GLY A 35 -7.33 -8.46 11.22
N ARG A 36 -7.35 -7.91 10.01
CA ARG A 36 -6.72 -8.46 8.81
C ARG A 36 -5.48 -7.70 8.36
N LEU A 37 -5.08 -6.63 9.04
CA LEU A 37 -3.91 -5.83 8.68
C LEU A 37 -2.74 -6.18 9.59
N LEU A 38 -1.63 -6.64 9.00
CA LEU A 38 -0.40 -6.86 9.75
C LEU A 38 0.39 -5.57 9.90
N LEU A 39 0.63 -4.89 8.78
CA LEU A 39 1.29 -3.56 8.74
C LEU A 39 1.02 -2.89 7.41
N ALA A 40 1.19 -1.57 7.38
CA ALA A 40 1.11 -0.78 6.16
C ALA A 40 1.89 0.52 6.34
N GLY A 41 2.51 0.98 5.27
CA GLY A 41 3.19 2.26 5.27
C GLY A 41 3.86 2.56 3.94
N PRO A 42 4.16 3.85 3.70
CA PRO A 42 4.87 4.26 2.49
C PRO A 42 6.38 4.14 2.65
N TYR A 43 7.09 4.08 1.52
CA TYR A 43 8.55 4.19 1.48
C TYR A 43 8.94 5.66 1.28
N PRO A 44 9.59 6.31 2.27
CA PRO A 44 10.12 7.65 2.04
C PRO A 44 11.12 7.64 0.87
N ALA A 45 11.07 8.68 0.05
CA ALA A 45 11.97 8.78 -1.10
C ALA A 45 13.42 9.12 -0.71
N VAL A 46 13.62 9.56 0.53
CA VAL A 46 14.94 9.83 1.15
C VAL A 46 15.00 9.13 2.49
N ASP A 47 16.19 8.98 3.05
CA ASP A 47 16.41 8.29 4.33
C ASP A 47 15.96 9.16 5.51
N SER A 48 14.63 9.28 5.66
CA SER A 48 13.99 10.03 6.75
C SER A 48 12.53 9.57 6.88
N ASN A 49 12.03 9.52 8.11
CA ASN A 49 10.61 9.28 8.35
C ASN A 49 9.73 10.43 7.84
N ASP A 50 10.27 11.64 7.77
CA ASP A 50 9.60 12.81 7.24
C ASP A 50 10.35 13.31 5.99
N PRO A 51 10.02 12.78 4.80
CA PRO A 51 10.75 13.13 3.58
C PRO A 51 10.42 14.53 3.05
N GLY A 52 9.37 15.20 3.57
CA GLY A 52 8.94 16.50 3.08
C GLY A 52 8.58 16.46 1.59
N PRO A 53 9.05 17.47 0.81
CA PRO A 53 8.69 17.55 -0.61
C PRO A 53 9.29 16.46 -1.48
N ALA A 54 10.28 15.70 -0.99
CA ALA A 54 10.81 14.54 -1.70
C ALA A 54 9.74 13.44 -1.85
N GLY A 55 8.78 13.36 -0.91
CA GLY A 55 7.67 12.45 -0.99
C GLY A 55 8.06 11.00 -0.80
N PHE A 56 7.38 10.10 -1.51
CA PHE A 56 7.48 8.66 -1.32
C PHE A 56 7.75 7.95 -2.65
N SER A 57 8.43 6.81 -2.57
CA SER A 57 8.76 6.00 -3.74
C SER A 57 7.87 4.76 -3.89
N GLY A 58 7.01 4.51 -2.93
CA GLY A 58 6.13 3.35 -2.95
C GLY A 58 5.42 3.13 -1.63
N SER A 59 4.78 1.96 -1.51
CA SER A 59 4.06 1.55 -0.31
C SER A 59 4.17 0.05 -0.11
N LEU A 60 4.12 -0.37 1.15
CA LEU A 60 4.04 -1.77 1.55
C LEU A 60 2.78 -1.99 2.36
N ILE A 61 2.02 -3.02 2.02
CA ILE A 61 0.85 -3.47 2.79
C ILE A 61 1.00 -4.98 2.96
N VAL A 62 0.85 -5.47 4.18
CA VAL A 62 0.74 -6.90 4.46
C VAL A 62 -0.58 -7.14 5.17
N ALA A 63 -1.44 -7.92 4.53
CA ALA A 63 -2.80 -8.16 5.02
C ALA A 63 -3.25 -9.59 4.72
N ASP A 64 -4.32 -10.01 5.40
CA ASP A 64 -4.91 -11.33 5.28
C ASP A 64 -6.02 -11.32 4.23
N PHE A 65 -5.91 -12.26 3.29
CA PHE A 65 -6.93 -12.51 2.26
C PHE A 65 -7.14 -14.02 2.10
N ASP A 66 -8.31 -14.40 1.59
CA ASP A 66 -8.67 -15.80 1.40
C ASP A 66 -7.90 -16.44 0.23
N SER A 67 -7.49 -15.63 -0.74
CA SER A 67 -6.76 -16.10 -1.93
C SER A 67 -5.87 -15.02 -2.52
N LEU A 68 -4.92 -15.42 -3.36
CA LEU A 68 -4.11 -14.48 -4.13
C LEU A 68 -5.00 -13.60 -5.03
N GLU A 69 -6.03 -14.19 -5.64
CA GLU A 69 -6.95 -13.44 -6.49
C GLU A 69 -7.67 -12.32 -5.71
N ASP A 70 -8.12 -12.61 -4.49
CA ASP A 70 -8.77 -11.62 -3.64
C ASP A 70 -7.80 -10.50 -3.27
N ALA A 71 -6.56 -10.84 -2.92
CA ALA A 71 -5.52 -9.85 -2.62
C ALA A 71 -5.22 -8.95 -3.83
N GLN A 72 -5.11 -9.55 -5.01
CA GLN A 72 -4.89 -8.81 -6.26
C GLN A 72 -6.05 -7.87 -6.58
N ALA A 73 -7.29 -8.34 -6.42
CA ALA A 73 -8.48 -7.52 -6.65
C ALA A 73 -8.55 -6.34 -5.68
N TRP A 74 -8.23 -6.58 -4.41
CA TRP A 74 -8.20 -5.53 -3.40
C TRP A 74 -7.13 -4.48 -3.74
N ALA A 75 -5.94 -4.91 -4.12
CA ALA A 75 -4.84 -4.02 -4.51
C ALA A 75 -5.20 -3.18 -5.73
N LYS A 76 -5.82 -3.80 -6.75
CA LYS A 76 -6.21 -3.12 -7.98
C LYS A 76 -7.25 -2.03 -7.75
N ALA A 77 -8.10 -2.19 -6.73
CA ALA A 77 -9.14 -1.24 -6.38
C ALA A 77 -8.64 -0.08 -5.51
N ASP A 78 -7.35 -0.08 -5.13
CA ASP A 78 -6.78 1.00 -4.31
C ASP A 78 -6.89 2.34 -5.04
N PRO A 79 -7.39 3.40 -4.37
CA PRO A 79 -7.42 4.75 -4.95
C PRO A 79 -6.07 5.23 -5.49
N TYR A 80 -4.96 4.75 -4.95
CA TYR A 80 -3.62 5.07 -5.46
C TYR A 80 -3.37 4.51 -6.87
N VAL A 81 -4.03 3.43 -7.24
CA VAL A 81 -3.98 2.92 -8.61
C VAL A 81 -4.76 3.83 -9.55
N GLY A 82 -6.00 4.15 -9.19
CA GLY A 82 -6.87 5.01 -10.01
C GLY A 82 -6.33 6.41 -10.20
N ALA A 83 -5.66 6.97 -9.18
CA ALA A 83 -5.08 8.30 -9.24
C ALA A 83 -3.71 8.35 -9.94
N GLY A 84 -3.19 7.22 -10.39
CA GLY A 84 -1.91 7.18 -11.09
C GLY A 84 -0.69 7.35 -10.18
N VAL A 85 -0.82 7.02 -8.90
CA VAL A 85 0.30 7.05 -7.94
C VAL A 85 1.28 5.92 -8.23
N TYR A 86 0.77 4.69 -8.41
CA TYR A 86 1.61 3.53 -8.63
C TYR A 86 1.90 3.32 -10.11
N ALA A 87 3.19 3.19 -10.44
CA ALA A 87 3.64 2.73 -11.77
C ALA A 87 3.49 1.21 -11.87
N ASP A 88 3.64 0.50 -10.75
CA ASP A 88 3.59 -0.95 -10.69
C ASP A 88 3.12 -1.40 -9.32
N VAL A 89 2.41 -2.54 -9.28
CA VAL A 89 1.96 -3.18 -8.05
C VAL A 89 2.21 -4.68 -8.16
N SER A 90 2.90 -5.23 -7.17
CA SER A 90 3.07 -6.68 -7.05
C SER A 90 2.35 -7.22 -5.83
N VAL A 91 1.80 -8.43 -5.95
CA VAL A 91 1.12 -9.12 -4.86
C VAL A 91 1.70 -10.52 -4.75
N LYS A 92 2.17 -10.88 -3.56
CA LYS A 92 2.78 -12.19 -3.32
C LYS A 92 2.27 -12.79 -2.01
N PRO A 93 2.10 -14.12 -1.95
CA PRO A 93 1.87 -14.80 -0.69
C PRO A 93 3.06 -14.55 0.26
N PHE A 94 2.76 -14.38 1.54
CA PHE A 94 3.76 -14.15 2.57
C PHE A 94 3.52 -15.09 3.75
N ARG A 95 4.57 -15.77 4.17
CA ARG A 95 4.54 -16.62 5.35
C ARG A 95 5.27 -15.90 6.49
N LYS A 96 4.51 -15.49 7.50
CA LYS A 96 5.08 -14.88 8.70
C LYS A 96 5.82 -15.96 9.50
N VAL A 97 7.10 -15.77 9.74
CA VAL A 97 7.93 -16.66 10.54
C VAL A 97 8.23 -16.05 11.91
N LEU A 98 8.52 -14.77 11.95
CA LEU A 98 8.78 -13.99 13.16
C LEU A 98 8.01 -12.69 13.14
N PRO A 99 7.70 -12.18 14.34
CA PRO A 99 7.04 -10.88 14.47
C PRO A 99 7.86 -9.77 13.88
#